data_add8e8dc3dea406d46d578cc1dd9fabd
#
_entry.id   add8e8dc3dea406d46d578cc1dd9fabd
#
_cell.length_a   1.000
_cell.length_b   1.000
_cell.length_c   1.000
_cell.angle_alpha   90.00
_cell.angle_beta   90.00
_cell.angle_gamma   90.00
#
_symmetry.space_group_name_H-M   'P 1'
#
loop_
_entity.id
_entity.type
_entity.pdbx_description
1 polymer ?
#
loop_
_entity_poly.entity_id
_entity_poly.type
_entity_poly.pdbx_seq_one_letter_code
_entity_poly.pdbx_strand_id
1 'polypeptide(L)'
;VNEDVKNAIKEMFNLLLLVYGQGFMVAIEENEVCGYIVMVDNIKKLWFKAITTGFFLKMSYWLVSRKIVLDGKNLLKIIKNKIFYMKFEVSTPPSAQILSIAVAQKYRQMGIGKSLVKAGIDFIDSLCIKRIKLEVRPENTAALTTYKRFGFKQIGKTKDLQGNWLIMVRETD
;
A
#
# COMPACT_ATOMS: atom_id res chain seq x y z
N VAL A 1 16.46 3.18 -13.47
CA VAL A 1 15.26 2.33 -13.54
C VAL A 1 14.86 2.25 -14.98
N ASN A 2 14.68 1.03 -15.53
CA ASN A 2 14.27 0.79 -16.91
C ASN A 2 12.92 1.49 -17.17
N GLU A 3 12.74 2.04 -18.39
CA GLU A 3 11.53 2.77 -18.79
C GLU A 3 10.27 1.89 -18.69
N ASP A 4 10.37 0.60 -19.02
CA ASP A 4 9.27 -0.35 -18.88
C ASP A 4 8.83 -0.56 -17.42
N VAL A 5 9.78 -0.52 -16.47
CA VAL A 5 9.46 -0.59 -15.04
C VAL A 5 8.76 0.68 -14.57
N LYS A 6 9.18 1.85 -15.07
CA LYS A 6 8.47 3.12 -14.78
C LYS A 6 7.04 3.10 -15.31
N ASN A 7 6.85 2.60 -16.53
CA ASN A 7 5.52 2.47 -17.14
C ASN A 7 4.63 1.49 -16.35
N ALA A 8 5.17 0.37 -15.88
CA ALA A 8 4.44 -0.57 -15.02
C ALA A 8 4.02 0.07 -13.70
N ILE A 9 4.93 0.83 -13.07
CA ILE A 9 4.64 1.58 -11.84
C ILE A 9 3.54 2.62 -12.11
N LYS A 10 3.64 3.37 -13.21
CA LYS A 10 2.64 4.37 -13.61
C LYS A 10 1.25 3.75 -13.79
N GLU A 11 1.16 2.61 -14.48
CA GLU A 11 -0.12 1.89 -14.66
C GLU A 11 -0.69 1.39 -13.32
N MET A 12 0.16 0.93 -12.41
CA MET A 12 -0.27 0.55 -11.06
C MET A 12 -0.84 1.76 -10.30
N PHE A 13 -0.16 2.92 -10.33
CA PHE A 13 -0.65 4.13 -9.68
C PHE A 13 -1.94 4.65 -10.33
N ASN A 14 -2.07 4.59 -11.66
CA ASN A 14 -3.30 4.93 -12.37
C ASN A 14 -4.48 4.05 -11.93
N LEU A 15 -4.24 2.73 -11.75
CA LEU A 15 -5.26 1.83 -11.23
C LEU A 15 -5.66 2.18 -9.79
N LEU A 16 -4.70 2.52 -8.93
CA LEU A 16 -4.97 2.95 -7.55
C LEU A 16 -5.77 4.25 -7.52
N LEU A 17 -5.43 5.23 -8.34
CA LEU A 17 -6.16 6.49 -8.49
C LEU A 17 -7.59 6.26 -9.00
N LEU A 18 -7.77 5.36 -9.97
CA LEU A 18 -9.09 5.02 -10.50
C LEU A 18 -10.01 4.38 -9.45
N VAL A 19 -9.44 3.56 -8.57
CA VAL A 19 -10.22 2.80 -7.57
C VAL A 19 -10.39 3.58 -6.27
N TYR A 20 -9.36 4.30 -5.85
CA TYR A 20 -9.26 4.92 -4.53
C TYR A 20 -8.92 6.41 -4.60
N GLY A 21 -9.42 7.12 -5.63
CA GLY A 21 -9.07 8.53 -5.86
C GLY A 21 -9.20 9.42 -4.63
N GLN A 22 -10.27 9.26 -3.84
CA GLN A 22 -10.46 10.00 -2.58
C GLN A 22 -9.50 9.54 -1.46
N GLY A 23 -9.11 8.27 -1.46
CA GLY A 23 -8.13 7.71 -0.52
C GLY A 23 -6.68 7.90 -0.95
N PHE A 24 -6.44 8.47 -2.14
CA PHE A 24 -5.11 8.77 -2.65
C PHE A 24 -4.80 10.25 -2.40
N MET A 25 -4.05 10.52 -1.35
CA MET A 25 -3.70 11.89 -0.94
C MET A 25 -2.23 12.17 -1.17
N VAL A 26 -1.93 13.40 -1.57
CA VAL A 26 -0.55 13.89 -1.77
C VAL A 26 -0.28 15.07 -0.85
N ALA A 27 0.95 15.17 -0.38
CA ALA A 27 1.46 16.36 0.28
C ALA A 27 2.25 17.18 -0.74
N ILE A 28 1.99 18.48 -0.78
CA ILE A 28 2.64 19.43 -1.68
C ILE A 28 3.35 20.48 -0.82
N GLU A 29 4.60 20.73 -1.12
CA GLU A 29 5.42 21.79 -0.53
C GLU A 29 6.12 22.54 -1.67
N GLU A 30 6.12 23.86 -1.64
CA GLU A 30 6.74 24.69 -2.68
C GLU A 30 6.37 24.29 -4.12
N ASN A 31 5.10 23.92 -4.34
CA ASN A 31 4.58 23.48 -5.63
C ASN A 31 5.13 22.12 -6.14
N GLU A 32 5.81 21.37 -5.28
CA GLU A 32 6.30 20.01 -5.57
C GLU A 32 5.58 18.96 -4.72
N VAL A 33 5.32 17.78 -5.31
CA VAL A 33 4.80 16.64 -4.56
C VAL A 33 5.92 16.09 -3.68
N CYS A 34 5.80 16.28 -2.37
CA CYS A 34 6.79 15.85 -1.38
C CYS A 34 6.48 14.51 -0.72
N GLY A 35 5.26 14.02 -0.86
CA GLY A 35 4.86 12.72 -0.33
C GLY A 35 3.45 12.32 -0.76
N TYR A 36 3.09 11.07 -0.47
CA TYR A 36 1.75 10.56 -0.72
C TYR A 36 1.36 9.48 0.30
N ILE A 37 0.07 9.24 0.43
CA ILE A 37 -0.53 8.09 1.11
C ILE A 37 -1.66 7.52 0.27
N VAL A 38 -1.80 6.19 0.27
CA VAL A 38 -2.92 5.48 -0.36
C VAL A 38 -3.68 4.72 0.72
N MET A 39 -4.90 5.18 0.98
CA MET A 39 -5.86 4.53 1.86
C MET A 39 -6.81 3.66 1.04
N VAL A 40 -7.03 2.44 1.51
CA VAL A 40 -7.90 1.46 0.86
C VAL A 40 -9.00 1.08 1.83
N ASP A 41 -10.24 1.36 1.47
CA ASP A 41 -11.41 1.00 2.26
C ASP A 41 -11.80 -0.49 2.08
N ASN A 42 -11.54 -1.04 0.88
CA ASN A 42 -11.83 -2.43 0.55
C ASN A 42 -10.91 -2.92 -0.57
N ILE A 43 -9.94 -3.75 -0.24
CA ILE A 43 -8.97 -4.30 -1.20
C ILE A 43 -9.62 -5.12 -2.32
N LYS A 44 -10.81 -5.67 -2.11
CA LYS A 44 -11.53 -6.43 -3.15
C LYS A 44 -11.91 -5.56 -4.34
N LYS A 45 -12.17 -4.27 -4.13
CA LYS A 45 -12.44 -3.31 -5.21
C LYS A 45 -11.27 -3.23 -6.19
N LEU A 46 -10.03 -3.27 -5.68
CA LEU A 46 -8.83 -3.24 -6.52
C LEU A 46 -8.74 -4.46 -7.44
N TRP A 47 -9.00 -5.64 -6.89
CA TRP A 47 -8.96 -6.87 -7.66
C TRP A 47 -10.01 -6.90 -8.76
N PHE A 48 -11.25 -6.53 -8.42
CA PHE A 48 -12.34 -6.44 -9.40
C PHE A 48 -11.98 -5.46 -10.53
N LYS A 49 -11.47 -4.27 -10.18
CA LYS A 49 -11.10 -3.26 -11.16
C LYS A 49 -9.89 -3.69 -12.01
N ALA A 50 -8.89 -4.32 -11.40
CA ALA A 50 -7.73 -4.85 -12.12
C ALA A 50 -8.12 -5.90 -13.19
N ILE A 51 -9.15 -6.70 -12.91
CA ILE A 51 -9.70 -7.64 -13.89
C ILE A 51 -10.42 -6.88 -15.00
N THR A 52 -11.35 -6.01 -14.66
CA THR A 52 -12.22 -5.31 -15.65
C THR A 52 -11.49 -4.31 -16.52
N THR A 53 -10.40 -3.72 -16.06
CA THR A 53 -9.56 -2.79 -16.84
C THR A 53 -8.51 -3.46 -17.70
N GLY A 54 -8.43 -4.80 -17.68
CA GLY A 54 -7.40 -5.53 -18.42
C GLY A 54 -5.97 -5.32 -17.87
N PHE A 55 -5.83 -4.84 -16.62
CA PHE A 55 -4.53 -4.61 -15.99
C PHE A 55 -3.66 -5.87 -15.99
N PHE A 56 -4.25 -7.03 -15.70
CA PHE A 56 -3.53 -8.31 -15.72
C PHE A 56 -3.08 -8.70 -17.14
N LEU A 57 -3.84 -8.37 -18.18
CA LEU A 57 -3.44 -8.62 -19.57
C LEU A 57 -2.23 -7.76 -19.96
N LYS A 58 -2.23 -6.48 -19.58
CA LYS A 58 -1.07 -5.60 -19.79
C LYS A 58 0.16 -6.09 -19.03
N MET A 59 0.00 -6.49 -17.77
CA MET A 59 1.11 -7.02 -16.95
C MET A 59 1.65 -8.33 -17.53
N SER A 60 0.79 -9.26 -17.96
CA SER A 60 1.20 -10.51 -18.59
C SER A 60 1.94 -10.28 -19.90
N TYR A 61 1.49 -9.33 -20.73
CA TYR A 61 2.19 -8.94 -21.95
C TYR A 61 3.62 -8.44 -21.65
N TRP A 62 3.80 -7.60 -20.63
CA TRP A 62 5.14 -7.11 -20.26
C TRP A 62 6.05 -8.21 -19.72
N LEU A 63 5.49 -9.19 -19.01
CA LEU A 63 6.21 -10.37 -18.53
C LEU A 63 6.64 -11.27 -19.71
N VAL A 64 5.73 -11.58 -20.62
CA VAL A 64 6.00 -12.45 -21.78
C VAL A 64 6.99 -11.78 -22.75
N SER A 65 6.86 -10.48 -22.98
CA SER A 65 7.76 -9.70 -23.83
C SER A 65 9.13 -9.43 -23.21
N ARG A 66 9.43 -10.01 -22.02
CA ARG A 66 10.66 -9.80 -21.25
C ARG A 66 11.00 -8.34 -20.92
N LYS A 67 10.05 -7.45 -21.02
CA LYS A 67 10.18 -6.04 -20.62
C LYS A 67 10.34 -5.91 -19.11
N ILE A 68 9.72 -6.82 -18.35
CA ILE A 68 9.94 -6.99 -16.93
C ILE A 68 10.48 -8.40 -16.71
N VAL A 69 11.75 -8.51 -16.29
CA VAL A 69 12.36 -9.79 -15.99
C VAL A 69 12.03 -10.18 -14.56
N LEU A 70 11.15 -11.15 -14.40
CA LEU A 70 10.92 -11.82 -13.12
C LEU A 70 11.54 -13.21 -13.19
N ASP A 71 12.43 -13.53 -12.26
CA ASP A 71 12.90 -14.90 -12.08
C ASP A 71 11.72 -15.80 -11.70
N GLY A 72 11.57 -16.95 -12.39
CA GLY A 72 10.42 -17.86 -12.20
C GLY A 72 10.27 -18.34 -10.75
N LYS A 73 11.38 -18.49 -10.02
CA LYS A 73 11.36 -18.79 -8.58
C LYS A 73 10.73 -17.66 -7.76
N ASN A 74 10.99 -16.42 -8.14
CA ASN A 74 10.42 -15.24 -7.49
C ASN A 74 8.94 -15.07 -7.84
N LEU A 75 8.53 -15.38 -9.08
CA LEU A 75 7.11 -15.37 -9.47
C LEU A 75 6.28 -16.37 -8.67
N LEU A 76 6.77 -17.61 -8.51
CA LEU A 76 6.10 -18.64 -7.70
C LEU A 76 5.98 -18.24 -6.22
N LYS A 77 7.00 -17.57 -5.67
CA LYS A 77 6.96 -17.05 -4.31
C LYS A 77 5.94 -15.90 -4.16
N ILE A 78 5.88 -14.98 -5.13
CA ILE A 78 4.90 -13.89 -5.17
C ILE A 78 3.47 -14.48 -5.18
N ILE A 79 3.20 -15.48 -6.01
CA ILE A 79 1.90 -16.14 -6.09
C ILE A 79 1.56 -16.84 -4.77
N LYS A 80 2.49 -17.60 -4.19
CA LYS A 80 2.29 -18.26 -2.89
C LYS A 80 2.02 -17.27 -1.76
N ASN A 81 2.79 -16.18 -1.69
CA ASN A 81 2.57 -15.12 -0.71
C ASN A 81 1.19 -14.49 -0.87
N LYS A 82 0.78 -14.23 -2.12
CA LYS A 82 -0.52 -13.63 -2.41
C LYS A 82 -1.68 -14.52 -1.98
N ILE A 83 -1.59 -15.84 -2.23
CA ILE A 83 -2.59 -16.82 -1.77
C ILE A 83 -2.63 -16.88 -0.23
N PHE A 84 -1.48 -16.83 0.43
CA PHE A 84 -1.41 -16.80 1.89
C PHE A 84 -2.06 -15.53 2.47
N TYR A 85 -1.80 -14.37 1.85
CA TYR A 85 -2.43 -13.09 2.20
C TYR A 85 -3.95 -13.13 2.05
N MET A 86 -4.46 -13.69 0.95
CA MET A 86 -5.90 -13.85 0.74
C MET A 86 -6.56 -14.70 1.84
N LYS A 87 -5.90 -15.77 2.30
CA LYS A 87 -6.41 -16.59 3.42
C LYS A 87 -6.44 -15.82 4.75
N PHE A 88 -5.44 -14.98 5.00
CA PHE A 88 -5.38 -14.19 6.23
C PHE A 88 -6.43 -13.07 6.24
N GLU A 89 -6.72 -12.44 5.10
CA GLU A 89 -7.77 -11.41 4.99
C GLU A 89 -9.19 -11.97 5.12
N VAL A 90 -9.42 -13.22 4.73
CA VAL A 90 -10.73 -13.87 4.89
C VAL A 90 -11.08 -14.12 6.36
N SER A 91 -10.08 -14.27 7.23
CA SER A 91 -10.27 -14.56 8.66
C SER A 91 -10.33 -13.30 9.55
N THR A 92 -10.13 -12.10 8.99
CA THR A 92 -10.17 -10.84 9.73
C THR A 92 -11.40 -10.00 9.34
N PRO A 93 -12.02 -9.25 10.30
CA PRO A 93 -13.12 -8.33 9.97
C PRO A 93 -12.73 -7.35 8.86
N PRO A 94 -13.70 -6.88 8.04
CA PRO A 94 -13.42 -5.87 7.02
C PRO A 94 -12.72 -4.67 7.66
N SER A 95 -11.57 -4.32 7.13
CA SER A 95 -10.73 -3.23 7.62
C SER A 95 -10.23 -2.39 6.45
N ALA A 96 -10.14 -1.08 6.66
CA ALA A 96 -9.38 -0.23 5.78
C ALA A 96 -7.88 -0.54 5.91
N GLN A 97 -7.10 -0.14 4.93
CA GLN A 97 -5.66 -0.37 4.94
C GLN A 97 -4.88 0.84 4.45
N ILE A 98 -3.79 1.17 5.14
CA ILE A 98 -2.72 1.98 4.55
C ILE A 98 -1.94 1.07 3.60
N LEU A 99 -2.22 1.20 2.29
CA LEU A 99 -1.61 0.36 1.28
C LEU A 99 -0.19 0.79 0.96
N SER A 100 0.04 2.11 0.90
CA SER A 100 1.35 2.69 0.61
C SER A 100 1.45 4.09 1.18
N ILE A 101 2.63 4.45 1.66
CA ILE A 101 2.98 5.80 2.07
C ILE A 101 4.46 6.05 1.77
N ALA A 102 4.77 7.20 1.21
CA ALA A 102 6.15 7.61 1.02
C ALA A 102 6.30 9.13 1.17
N VAL A 103 7.47 9.55 1.64
CA VAL A 103 7.91 10.94 1.69
C VAL A 103 9.27 11.04 1.03
N ALA A 104 9.42 11.96 0.10
CA ALA A 104 10.67 12.20 -0.61
C ALA A 104 11.79 12.56 0.38
N GLN A 105 13.00 12.07 0.12
CA GLN A 105 14.11 12.10 1.07
C GLN A 105 14.40 13.51 1.59
N LYS A 106 14.37 14.51 0.71
CA LYS A 106 14.64 15.92 1.04
C LYS A 106 13.61 16.53 2.00
N TYR A 107 12.42 15.94 2.10
CA TYR A 107 11.32 16.42 2.95
C TYR A 107 11.06 15.53 4.18
N ARG A 108 11.94 14.56 4.46
CA ARG A 108 11.81 13.72 5.66
C ARG A 108 12.13 14.53 6.91
N GLN A 109 11.61 14.06 8.05
CA GLN A 109 11.74 14.70 9.37
C GLN A 109 11.03 16.06 9.53
N MET A 110 10.33 16.54 8.49
CA MET A 110 9.53 17.79 8.51
C MET A 110 8.07 17.56 8.94
N GLY A 111 7.72 16.37 9.45
CA GLY A 111 6.36 16.06 9.89
C GLY A 111 5.39 15.61 8.80
N ILE A 112 5.75 15.67 7.52
CA ILE A 112 4.88 15.34 6.38
C ILE A 112 4.29 13.95 6.49
N GLY A 113 5.08 12.93 6.84
CA GLY A 113 4.59 11.58 7.03
C GLY A 113 3.52 11.48 8.13
N LYS A 114 3.69 12.25 9.21
CA LYS A 114 2.69 12.35 10.29
C LYS A 114 1.40 12.99 9.80
N SER A 115 1.49 14.07 9.03
CA SER A 115 0.33 14.76 8.44
C SER A 115 -0.43 13.86 7.46
N LEU A 116 0.29 13.12 6.61
CA LEU A 116 -0.31 12.15 5.68
C LEU A 116 -1.05 11.02 6.42
N VAL A 117 -0.44 10.44 7.47
CA VAL A 117 -1.08 9.40 8.29
C VAL A 117 -2.34 9.96 8.95
N LYS A 118 -2.28 11.18 9.50
CA LYS A 118 -3.45 11.82 10.10
C LYS A 118 -4.56 12.01 9.07
N ALA A 119 -4.27 12.59 7.91
CA ALA A 119 -5.26 12.79 6.85
C ALA A 119 -5.89 11.47 6.39
N GLY A 120 -5.07 10.40 6.27
CA GLY A 120 -5.56 9.07 5.93
C GLY A 120 -6.50 8.49 6.98
N ILE A 121 -6.20 8.67 8.25
CA ILE A 121 -7.06 8.25 9.36
C ILE A 121 -8.37 9.03 9.34
N ASP A 122 -8.31 10.37 9.26
CA ASP A 122 -9.49 11.24 9.21
C ASP A 122 -10.42 10.85 8.04
N PHE A 123 -9.84 10.51 6.88
CA PHE A 123 -10.62 10.01 5.72
C PHE A 123 -11.33 8.69 6.04
N ILE A 124 -10.66 7.72 6.64
CA ILE A 124 -11.28 6.42 6.97
C ILE A 124 -12.34 6.57 8.08
N ASP A 125 -12.07 7.43 9.08
CA ASP A 125 -13.02 7.73 10.15
C ASP A 125 -14.29 8.39 9.56
N SER A 126 -14.17 9.25 8.52
CA SER A 126 -15.31 9.84 7.80
C SER A 126 -16.19 8.81 7.07
N LEU A 127 -15.62 7.64 6.73
CA LEU A 127 -16.35 6.51 6.15
C LEU A 127 -16.97 5.58 7.21
N CYS A 128 -16.88 5.94 8.49
CA CYS A 128 -17.33 5.12 9.63
C CYS A 128 -16.70 3.72 9.66
N ILE A 129 -15.47 3.57 9.16
CA ILE A 129 -14.71 2.30 9.19
C ILE A 129 -13.87 2.28 10.47
N LYS A 130 -14.22 1.38 11.38
CA LYS A 130 -13.66 1.33 12.73
C LYS A 130 -12.28 0.67 12.83
N ARG A 131 -11.73 0.14 11.74
CA ARG A 131 -10.48 -0.60 11.79
C ARG A 131 -9.58 -0.26 10.61
N ILE A 132 -8.33 0.10 10.92
CA ILE A 132 -7.29 0.39 9.92
C ILE A 132 -6.11 -0.55 10.15
N LYS A 133 -5.73 -1.28 9.10
CA LYS A 133 -4.56 -2.16 9.08
C LYS A 133 -3.41 -1.50 8.31
N LEU A 134 -2.19 -1.81 8.68
CA LEU A 134 -0.98 -1.53 7.89
C LEU A 134 0.09 -2.61 8.09
N GLU A 135 1.05 -2.60 7.19
CA GLU A 135 2.25 -3.41 7.29
C GLU A 135 3.48 -2.52 7.21
N VAL A 136 4.44 -2.76 8.09
CA VAL A 136 5.63 -1.94 8.21
C VAL A 136 6.87 -2.79 8.46
N ARG A 137 8.00 -2.37 7.90
CA ARG A 137 9.29 -3.01 8.15
C ARG A 137 9.70 -2.85 9.61
N PRO A 138 10.20 -3.91 10.28
CA PRO A 138 10.71 -3.80 11.66
C PRO A 138 11.80 -2.75 11.81
N GLU A 139 12.61 -2.55 10.77
CA GLU A 139 13.73 -1.61 10.76
C GLU A 139 13.29 -0.15 10.56
N ASN A 140 12.05 0.09 10.12
CA ASN A 140 11.53 1.44 9.91
C ASN A 140 11.02 2.06 11.21
N THR A 141 11.98 2.37 12.11
CA THR A 141 11.68 2.88 13.46
C THR A 141 10.92 4.21 13.44
N ALA A 142 11.18 5.08 12.46
CA ALA A 142 10.48 6.35 12.30
C ALA A 142 8.98 6.15 11.98
N ALA A 143 8.67 5.23 11.07
CA ALA A 143 7.28 4.87 10.75
C ALA A 143 6.60 4.19 11.94
N LEU A 144 7.27 3.25 12.60
CA LEU A 144 6.76 2.56 13.79
C LEU A 144 6.40 3.55 14.91
N THR A 145 7.29 4.52 15.18
CA THR A 145 7.03 5.57 16.17
C THR A 145 5.80 6.40 15.78
N THR A 146 5.69 6.76 14.51
CA THR A 146 4.54 7.51 14.00
C THR A 146 3.25 6.72 14.18
N TYR A 147 3.20 5.47 13.72
CA TYR A 147 1.99 4.65 13.82
C TYR A 147 1.56 4.38 15.27
N LYS A 148 2.51 4.10 16.16
CA LYS A 148 2.22 3.95 17.61
C LYS A 148 1.59 5.21 18.21
N ARG A 149 2.05 6.41 17.83
CA ARG A 149 1.46 7.70 18.27
C ARG A 149 0.02 7.88 17.80
N PHE A 150 -0.34 7.29 16.66
CA PHE A 150 -1.72 7.28 16.15
C PHE A 150 -2.55 6.10 16.64
N GLY A 151 -2.10 5.38 17.66
CA GLY A 151 -2.85 4.29 18.28
C GLY A 151 -2.77 2.94 17.58
N PHE A 152 -1.90 2.78 16.58
CA PHE A 152 -1.67 1.47 15.97
C PHE A 152 -0.93 0.55 16.94
N LYS A 153 -1.46 -0.65 17.13
CA LYS A 153 -0.87 -1.72 17.93
C LYS A 153 -0.40 -2.86 17.03
N GLN A 154 0.76 -3.43 17.33
CA GLN A 154 1.23 -4.62 16.62
C GLN A 154 0.37 -5.83 17.02
N ILE A 155 -0.18 -6.54 16.02
CA ILE A 155 -1.01 -7.74 16.22
C ILE A 155 -0.37 -9.00 15.63
N GLY A 156 0.67 -8.85 14.79
CA GLY A 156 1.30 -10.00 14.15
C GLY A 156 2.55 -9.65 13.38
N LYS A 157 3.09 -10.69 12.75
CA LYS A 157 4.24 -10.60 11.83
C LYS A 157 3.94 -11.42 10.59
N THR A 158 4.45 -10.98 9.45
CA THR A 158 4.41 -11.75 8.20
C THR A 158 5.76 -11.66 7.51
N LYS A 159 5.97 -12.51 6.53
CA LYS A 159 7.22 -12.55 5.75
C LYS A 159 6.89 -12.71 4.28
N ASP A 160 7.52 -11.91 3.46
CA ASP A 160 7.49 -12.02 2.01
C ASP A 160 8.91 -12.17 1.42
N LEU A 161 9.03 -12.02 0.10
CA LEU A 161 10.31 -12.07 -0.60
C LEU A 161 11.28 -10.96 -0.19
N GLN A 162 10.73 -9.85 0.28
CA GLN A 162 11.50 -8.69 0.68
C GLN A 162 11.91 -8.75 2.16
N GLY A 163 11.42 -9.73 2.96
CA GLY A 163 11.78 -9.96 4.35
C GLY A 163 10.59 -9.91 5.31
N ASN A 164 10.86 -9.54 6.55
CA ASN A 164 9.86 -9.51 7.62
C ASN A 164 9.05 -8.21 7.62
N TRP A 165 7.78 -8.33 8.02
CA TRP A 165 6.86 -7.22 8.21
C TRP A 165 6.14 -7.35 9.54
N LEU A 166 5.88 -6.24 10.19
CA LEU A 166 4.99 -6.16 11.33
C LEU A 166 3.60 -5.77 10.84
N ILE A 167 2.59 -6.48 11.29
CA ILE A 167 1.19 -6.15 11.04
C ILE A 167 0.71 -5.30 12.21
N MET A 168 0.24 -4.10 11.91
CA MET A 168 -0.30 -3.19 12.92
C MET A 168 -1.75 -2.83 12.60
N VAL A 169 -2.54 -2.65 13.64
CA VAL A 169 -3.95 -2.30 13.56
C VAL A 169 -4.26 -1.15 14.52
N ARG A 170 -5.05 -0.21 14.06
CA ARG A 170 -5.76 0.78 14.86
C ARG A 170 -7.24 0.47 14.82
N GLU A 171 -7.87 0.45 15.97
CA GLU A 171 -9.32 0.39 16.12
C GLU A 171 -9.79 1.75 16.63
N THR A 172 -10.88 2.25 16.07
CA THR A 172 -11.63 3.42 16.55
C THR A 172 -12.84 2.90 17.32
N ASP A 173 -13.07 3.48 18.45
CA ASP A 173 -14.25 3.20 19.32
C ASP A 173 -15.58 3.53 18.62
#